data_9db9ca0a0330cf0bed88b1196a29230c
#
_entry.id   9db9ca0a0330cf0bed88b1196a29230c
#
_cell.length_a   1.000
_cell.length_b   1.000
_cell.length_c   1.000
_cell.angle_alpha   90.00
_cell.angle_beta   90.00
_cell.angle_gamma   90.00
#
_symmetry.space_group_name_H-M   'P 1'
#
loop_
_entity.id
_entity.type
_entity.pdbx_description
1 polymer ?
#
loop_
_entity_poly.entity_id
_entity_poly.type
_entity_poly.pdbx_seq_one_letter_code
_entity_poly.pdbx_strand_id
1 'polypeptide(L)'
;MIKRLALFGAAALTLTACAPDAAAPAVQAPGAVAEELLLPLPDATTPAITAADLAIRIKTLADDTFEGRGPGTPAGEASAAWIAAEMARLGAAPGGDNGTYFQEVKMVNQTVDPATSELVVTWPDGEDLSLGFKSQAVYWTKRQNAGQVSFAPGDVVFVGYGVVAPEFGWNDYAGQDYTGKTVVILVNDPGFATGDASLFKGNAMTYYGRWTYKFEEAARQGAAAALVVHETDAAAYGWDVVTGSWTGAQSDLVRADGGASRAALEGWITRETAEQMFAKAGLDFTAQKAAANARGFAPVLMEGLKARGTVNQTIEPLSSRNVVAVIPGATTPDEYVLYTAHWDHLGMKTGEKTGREGEDFYEDDIFNGAVDNATGTAALLEIAEAMKAETLDRSALFVAVTLEESGLLGSAYYAENPTVPLNRIVAGINMDGALPIGLTRDMVVVGYGASQLEDRLKDVLATQGRSIKADPTPQAGYFYRSDHISFAKKGVPMLYADGGEDKVDGGVAAGKAAAAAYTAERYHKPMDEYSDDWDLTGFEQDIQTLFQVGRDIAKSADWPTWYAGNEFEAARKESLGGQ
;
A
#
# COMPACT_ATOMS: atom_id res chain seq x y z
N MET A 1 88.83 -11.02 16.51
CA MET A 1 88.00 -9.78 16.36
C MET A 1 87.38 -9.79 14.97
N ILE A 2 86.21 -10.32 14.85
CA ILE A 2 85.45 -10.30 13.57
C ILE A 2 84.00 -9.97 13.92
N LYS A 3 83.56 -8.80 13.50
CA LYS A 3 82.17 -8.34 13.65
C LYS A 3 81.31 -9.07 12.61
N ARG A 4 80.24 -9.71 13.02
CA ARG A 4 79.18 -10.22 12.16
C ARG A 4 78.12 -9.18 12.04
N LEU A 5 77.86 -8.80 10.80
CA LEU A 5 76.77 -7.96 10.37
C LEU A 5 75.48 -8.80 10.22
N ALA A 6 74.41 -8.47 10.90
CA ALA A 6 73.10 -9.11 10.71
C ALA A 6 72.31 -8.26 9.71
N LEU A 7 71.89 -8.87 8.60
CA LEU A 7 70.95 -8.31 7.64
C LEU A 7 69.53 -8.56 8.17
N PHE A 8 68.77 -7.49 8.42
CA PHE A 8 67.32 -7.54 8.60
C PHE A 8 66.66 -7.36 7.24
N GLY A 9 65.98 -8.38 6.76
CA GLY A 9 65.09 -8.31 5.60
C GLY A 9 63.77 -7.68 5.99
N ALA A 10 63.42 -6.55 5.37
CA ALA A 10 62.12 -5.92 5.49
C ALA A 10 61.14 -6.64 4.54
N ALA A 11 60.15 -7.32 5.11
CA ALA A 11 59.00 -7.81 4.34
C ALA A 11 58.05 -6.67 4.11
N ALA A 12 57.87 -6.27 2.84
CA ALA A 12 56.86 -5.32 2.44
C ALA A 12 55.48 -6.01 2.45
N LEU A 13 54.62 -5.66 3.41
CA LEU A 13 53.20 -5.97 3.33
C LEU A 13 52.56 -5.08 2.25
N THR A 14 52.14 -5.69 1.15
CA THR A 14 51.26 -5.05 0.19
C THR A 14 49.83 -5.01 0.78
N LEU A 15 49.43 -3.84 1.24
CA LEU A 15 48.00 -3.54 1.50
C LEU A 15 47.27 -3.55 0.16
N THR A 16 46.47 -4.58 -0.06
CA THR A 16 45.46 -4.59 -1.10
C THR A 16 44.40 -3.57 -0.69
N ALA A 17 44.36 -2.44 -1.38
CA ALA A 17 43.28 -1.47 -1.24
C ALA A 17 41.96 -2.15 -1.66
N CYS A 18 41.00 -2.27 -0.72
CA CYS A 18 39.62 -2.56 -1.08
C CYS A 18 39.15 -1.49 -2.06
N ALA A 19 38.57 -1.94 -3.17
CA ALA A 19 37.86 -1.05 -4.08
C ALA A 19 36.76 -0.32 -3.29
N PRO A 20 36.50 0.96 -3.55
CA PRO A 20 35.39 1.65 -2.92
C PRO A 20 34.09 0.95 -3.30
N ASP A 21 33.21 0.72 -2.33
CA ASP A 21 31.84 0.27 -2.55
C ASP A 21 31.22 1.09 -3.68
N ALA A 22 30.54 0.40 -4.60
CA ALA A 22 29.79 1.06 -5.65
C ALA A 22 28.83 2.03 -4.99
N ALA A 23 29.00 3.32 -5.22
CA ALA A 23 28.11 4.35 -4.74
C ALA A 23 26.69 4.02 -5.25
N ALA A 24 25.70 4.09 -4.36
CA ALA A 24 24.30 3.98 -4.74
C ALA A 24 24.02 4.95 -5.92
N PRO A 25 23.21 4.57 -6.91
CA PRO A 25 22.90 5.42 -8.03
C PRO A 25 22.35 6.76 -7.53
N ALA A 26 22.82 7.85 -8.11
CA ALA A 26 22.38 9.20 -7.72
C ALA A 26 20.90 9.35 -8.11
N VAL A 27 20.03 9.52 -7.12
CA VAL A 27 18.61 9.83 -7.33
C VAL A 27 18.52 11.24 -7.90
N GLN A 28 17.84 11.40 -9.04
CA GLN A 28 17.52 12.72 -9.55
C GLN A 28 16.46 13.36 -8.62
N ALA A 29 16.74 14.56 -8.14
CA ALA A 29 15.74 15.37 -7.46
C ALA A 29 14.60 15.70 -8.44
N PRO A 30 13.33 15.76 -7.99
CA PRO A 30 12.24 16.22 -8.84
C PRO A 30 12.63 17.55 -9.48
N GLY A 31 12.56 17.64 -10.81
CA GLY A 31 12.86 18.86 -11.55
C GLY A 31 11.99 20.04 -11.07
N ALA A 32 12.43 21.28 -11.33
CA ALA A 32 11.55 22.43 -11.17
C ALA A 32 10.32 22.21 -12.07
N VAL A 33 9.11 22.35 -11.49
CA VAL A 33 7.86 22.21 -12.26
C VAL A 33 7.82 23.30 -13.32
N ALA A 34 7.52 22.92 -14.56
CA ALA A 34 7.38 23.89 -15.65
C ALA A 34 6.15 24.77 -15.40
N GLU A 35 6.29 26.08 -15.59
CA GLU A 35 5.22 27.05 -15.33
C GLU A 35 3.93 26.76 -16.12
N GLU A 36 4.06 26.18 -17.30
CA GLU A 36 2.96 25.76 -18.19
C GLU A 36 2.13 24.60 -17.67
N LEU A 37 2.64 23.82 -16.69
CA LEU A 37 1.93 22.70 -16.05
C LEU A 37 1.21 23.13 -14.76
N LEU A 38 1.32 24.40 -14.35
CA LEU A 38 0.66 24.89 -13.14
C LEU A 38 -0.74 25.41 -13.48
N LEU A 39 -1.76 24.65 -13.10
CA LEU A 39 -3.15 25.11 -13.20
C LEU A 39 -3.42 26.23 -12.17
N PRO A 40 -4.34 27.16 -12.49
CA PRO A 40 -4.69 28.22 -11.55
C PRO A 40 -5.32 27.64 -10.27
N LEU A 41 -5.04 28.29 -9.14
CA LEU A 41 -5.74 28.01 -7.90
C LEU A 41 -7.19 28.53 -7.98
N PRO A 42 -8.14 27.93 -7.23
CA PRO A 42 -9.50 28.41 -7.18
C PRO A 42 -9.57 29.89 -6.74
N ASP A 43 -10.34 30.69 -7.48
CA ASP A 43 -10.50 32.13 -7.17
C ASP A 43 -11.23 32.36 -5.84
N ALA A 44 -12.21 31.51 -5.53
CA ALA A 44 -13.00 31.61 -4.31
C ALA A 44 -13.56 30.23 -3.94
N THR A 45 -13.16 29.75 -2.77
CA THR A 45 -13.79 28.63 -2.06
C THR A 45 -14.18 29.13 -0.67
N THR A 46 -14.98 28.38 0.05
CA THR A 46 -15.49 28.78 1.37
C THR A 46 -15.09 27.78 2.45
N PRO A 47 -15.01 28.19 3.73
CA PRO A 47 -14.79 27.24 4.83
C PRO A 47 -15.94 26.24 5.05
N ALA A 48 -17.10 26.45 4.38
CA ALA A 48 -18.18 25.48 4.40
C ALA A 48 -17.88 24.38 3.37
N ILE A 49 -17.89 23.14 3.81
CA ILE A 49 -17.74 22.00 2.90
C ILE A 49 -18.95 21.93 1.97
N THR A 50 -18.73 22.12 0.66
CA THR A 50 -19.80 22.17 -0.34
C THR A 50 -19.49 21.30 -1.56
N ALA A 51 -20.53 20.77 -2.20
CA ALA A 51 -20.41 20.05 -3.47
C ALA A 51 -19.76 20.90 -4.56
N ALA A 52 -19.99 22.22 -4.56
CA ALA A 52 -19.43 23.14 -5.55
C ALA A 52 -17.91 23.29 -5.38
N ASP A 53 -17.40 23.46 -4.16
CA ASP A 53 -15.97 23.60 -3.88
C ASP A 53 -15.25 22.28 -4.11
N LEU A 54 -15.86 21.14 -3.73
CA LEU A 54 -15.36 19.80 -4.04
C LEU A 54 -15.26 19.59 -5.57
N ALA A 55 -16.31 19.96 -6.34
CA ALA A 55 -16.30 19.82 -7.80
C ALA A 55 -15.15 20.60 -8.46
N ILE A 56 -14.88 21.83 -8.02
CA ILE A 56 -13.78 22.66 -8.55
C ILE A 56 -12.44 21.94 -8.34
N ARG A 57 -12.20 21.42 -7.15
CA ARG A 57 -10.94 20.74 -6.79
C ARG A 57 -10.79 19.41 -7.52
N ILE A 58 -11.84 18.58 -7.58
CA ILE A 58 -11.83 17.32 -8.32
C ILE A 58 -11.53 17.56 -9.79
N LYS A 59 -12.29 18.49 -10.42
CA LYS A 59 -12.11 18.84 -11.83
C LYS A 59 -10.70 19.32 -12.16
N THR A 60 -10.09 20.10 -11.26
CA THR A 60 -8.71 20.56 -11.43
C THR A 60 -7.71 19.42 -11.29
N LEU A 61 -7.87 18.55 -10.29
CA LEU A 61 -6.96 17.43 -10.07
C LEU A 61 -7.06 16.35 -11.16
N ALA A 62 -8.25 16.19 -11.76
CA ALA A 62 -8.49 15.25 -12.84
C ALA A 62 -8.30 15.88 -14.24
N ASP A 63 -7.71 17.08 -14.33
CA ASP A 63 -7.45 17.74 -15.62
C ASP A 63 -6.30 17.06 -16.38
N ASP A 64 -6.43 16.94 -17.70
CA ASP A 64 -5.44 16.32 -18.59
C ASP A 64 -4.04 16.94 -18.49
N THR A 65 -3.94 18.21 -18.08
CA THR A 65 -2.67 18.90 -17.84
C THR A 65 -1.78 18.15 -16.85
N PHE A 66 -2.36 17.40 -15.92
CA PHE A 66 -1.62 16.60 -14.96
C PHE A 66 -1.32 15.17 -15.44
N GLU A 67 -1.67 14.84 -16.68
CA GLU A 67 -1.34 13.57 -17.35
C GLU A 67 -1.59 12.35 -16.46
N GLY A 68 -2.75 12.33 -15.75
CA GLY A 68 -3.10 11.24 -14.84
C GLY A 68 -2.22 11.14 -13.59
N ARG A 69 -1.59 12.23 -13.19
CA ARG A 69 -0.84 12.38 -11.92
C ARG A 69 0.18 11.29 -11.62
N GLY A 70 0.88 10.82 -12.67
CA GLY A 70 1.90 9.76 -12.52
C GLY A 70 3.06 10.21 -11.59
N PRO A 71 3.39 9.46 -10.52
CA PRO A 71 4.47 9.83 -9.59
C PRO A 71 5.82 9.94 -10.28
N GLY A 72 6.57 11.00 -9.96
CA GLY A 72 7.90 11.26 -10.53
C GLY A 72 7.89 11.76 -11.98
N THR A 73 6.73 11.91 -12.61
CA THR A 73 6.62 12.60 -13.91
C THR A 73 6.50 14.11 -13.72
N PRO A 74 6.90 14.93 -14.69
CA PRO A 74 6.77 16.39 -14.57
C PRO A 74 5.32 16.85 -14.30
N ALA A 75 4.33 16.25 -14.97
CA ALA A 75 2.93 16.58 -14.82
C ALA A 75 2.36 16.10 -13.46
N GLY A 76 2.69 14.88 -13.03
CA GLY A 76 2.32 14.39 -11.71
C GLY A 76 2.92 15.25 -10.59
N GLU A 77 4.21 15.63 -10.68
CA GLU A 77 4.83 16.50 -9.69
C GLU A 77 4.27 17.94 -9.73
N ALA A 78 3.68 18.37 -10.87
CA ALA A 78 2.95 19.63 -10.96
C ALA A 78 1.64 19.57 -10.15
N SER A 79 0.93 18.46 -10.14
CA SER A 79 -0.27 18.28 -9.31
C SER A 79 0.08 18.35 -7.81
N ALA A 80 1.19 17.72 -7.38
CA ALA A 80 1.68 17.84 -6.01
C ALA A 80 2.03 19.29 -5.63
N ALA A 81 2.64 20.04 -6.58
CA ALA A 81 2.94 21.45 -6.38
C ALA A 81 1.66 22.30 -6.29
N TRP A 82 0.64 21.99 -7.08
CA TRP A 82 -0.67 22.64 -7.01
C TRP A 82 -1.35 22.40 -5.65
N ILE A 83 -1.33 21.16 -5.14
CA ILE A 83 -1.87 20.81 -3.81
C ILE A 83 -1.15 21.60 -2.72
N ALA A 84 0.18 21.69 -2.77
CA ALA A 84 0.97 22.47 -1.82
C ALA A 84 0.63 23.97 -1.88
N ALA A 85 0.45 24.53 -3.07
CA ALA A 85 0.06 25.92 -3.27
C ALA A 85 -1.36 26.19 -2.75
N GLU A 86 -2.29 25.26 -2.96
CA GLU A 86 -3.65 25.33 -2.43
C GLU A 86 -3.63 25.29 -0.89
N MET A 87 -2.89 24.37 -0.26
CA MET A 87 -2.70 24.35 1.20
C MET A 87 -2.15 25.68 1.74
N ALA A 88 -1.20 26.29 1.01
CA ALA A 88 -0.66 27.61 1.37
C ALA A 88 -1.72 28.70 1.24
N ARG A 89 -2.53 28.71 0.17
CA ARG A 89 -3.66 29.64 -0.04
C ARG A 89 -4.67 29.56 1.11
N LEU A 90 -4.97 28.33 1.55
CA LEU A 90 -5.87 28.06 2.69
C LEU A 90 -5.27 28.49 4.04
N GLY A 91 -3.97 28.83 4.07
CA GLY A 91 -3.28 29.29 5.27
C GLY A 91 -2.88 28.15 6.24
N ALA A 92 -2.80 26.91 5.75
CA ALA A 92 -2.12 25.84 6.48
C ALA A 92 -0.60 26.09 6.47
N ALA A 93 0.08 25.72 7.54
CA ALA A 93 1.55 25.85 7.64
C ALA A 93 2.25 24.67 6.94
N PRO A 94 3.46 24.86 6.39
CA PRO A 94 4.25 23.76 5.85
C PRO A 94 4.60 22.75 6.95
N GLY A 95 4.37 21.46 6.65
CA GLY A 95 4.62 20.33 7.56
C GLY A 95 5.66 19.34 7.05
N GLY A 96 6.23 19.57 5.88
CA GLY A 96 7.21 18.70 5.23
C GLY A 96 8.66 18.99 5.63
N ASP A 97 9.59 18.44 4.84
CA ASP A 97 11.02 18.53 5.10
C ASP A 97 11.53 19.96 5.03
N ASN A 98 12.44 20.33 5.96
CA ASN A 98 13.11 21.61 5.99
C ASN A 98 12.18 22.84 5.97
N GLY A 99 10.95 22.71 6.50
CA GLY A 99 9.97 23.79 6.56
C GLY A 99 9.29 24.07 5.21
N THR A 100 9.27 23.12 4.30
CA THR A 100 8.51 23.14 3.05
C THR A 100 7.21 22.35 3.21
N TYR A 101 6.36 22.33 2.17
CA TYR A 101 5.20 21.45 2.11
C TYR A 101 5.54 20.05 1.64
N PHE A 102 6.77 19.78 1.23
CA PHE A 102 7.15 18.52 0.59
C PHE A 102 7.98 17.63 1.50
N GLN A 103 7.69 16.34 1.45
CA GLN A 103 8.56 15.29 1.93
C GLN A 103 9.01 14.46 0.71
N GLU A 104 10.32 14.46 0.41
CA GLU A 104 10.86 13.72 -0.72
C GLU A 104 10.83 12.21 -0.49
N VAL A 105 10.17 11.49 -1.39
CA VAL A 105 10.10 10.03 -1.39
C VAL A 105 11.01 9.47 -2.46
N LYS A 106 12.16 8.95 -2.04
CA LYS A 106 13.14 8.33 -2.94
C LYS A 106 12.75 6.90 -3.25
N MET A 107 12.70 6.57 -4.53
CA MET A 107 12.32 5.26 -5.02
C MET A 107 13.22 4.77 -6.14
N VAL A 108 13.09 3.51 -6.47
CA VAL A 108 13.66 2.87 -7.67
C VAL A 108 12.56 2.15 -8.43
N ASN A 109 12.62 2.21 -9.75
CA ASN A 109 11.87 1.32 -10.63
C ASN A 109 12.76 0.13 -10.97
N GLN A 110 12.29 -1.07 -10.65
CA GLN A 110 12.97 -2.33 -10.92
C GLN A 110 12.18 -3.08 -12.00
N THR A 111 12.83 -3.39 -13.12
CA THR A 111 12.21 -4.14 -14.22
C THR A 111 12.96 -5.44 -14.45
N VAL A 112 12.29 -6.56 -14.22
CA VAL A 112 12.83 -7.89 -14.47
C VAL A 112 12.94 -8.12 -15.99
N ASP A 113 14.08 -8.62 -16.43
CA ASP A 113 14.25 -9.18 -17.78
C ASP A 113 13.89 -10.68 -17.76
N PRO A 114 12.70 -11.07 -18.20
CA PRO A 114 12.28 -12.48 -18.16
C PRO A 114 13.02 -13.36 -19.17
N ALA A 115 13.68 -12.78 -20.18
CA ALA A 115 14.42 -13.55 -21.18
C ALA A 115 15.75 -14.10 -20.63
N THR A 116 16.29 -13.44 -19.61
CA THR A 116 17.57 -13.82 -18.99
C THR A 116 17.46 -14.21 -17.52
N SER A 117 16.25 -14.11 -16.94
CA SER A 117 15.94 -14.55 -15.59
C SER A 117 15.42 -15.98 -15.57
N GLU A 118 15.67 -16.71 -14.49
CA GLU A 118 15.17 -18.07 -14.32
C GLU A 118 14.76 -18.38 -12.88
N LEU A 119 13.72 -19.20 -12.73
CA LEU A 119 13.37 -19.89 -11.50
C LEU A 119 13.25 -21.37 -11.83
N VAL A 120 14.09 -22.20 -11.24
CA VAL A 120 14.21 -23.62 -11.56
C VAL A 120 13.93 -24.44 -10.33
N VAL A 121 13.08 -25.45 -10.47
CA VAL A 121 12.84 -26.50 -9.47
C VAL A 121 13.46 -27.80 -9.98
N THR A 122 14.40 -28.35 -9.22
CA THR A 122 14.98 -29.68 -9.49
C THR A 122 14.14 -30.73 -8.76
N TRP A 123 13.69 -31.75 -9.48
CA TRP A 123 12.90 -32.85 -8.96
C TRP A 123 13.75 -33.89 -8.21
N PRO A 124 13.14 -34.80 -7.43
CA PRO A 124 13.88 -35.87 -6.72
C PRO A 124 14.67 -36.81 -7.63
N ASP A 125 14.25 -36.97 -8.89
CA ASP A 125 14.94 -37.74 -9.93
C ASP A 125 16.13 -37.00 -10.58
N GLY A 126 16.35 -35.73 -10.21
CA GLY A 126 17.40 -34.87 -10.74
C GLY A 126 17.02 -34.11 -12.01
N GLU A 127 15.80 -34.24 -12.51
CA GLU A 127 15.33 -33.44 -13.62
C GLU A 127 15.00 -32.01 -13.18
N ASP A 128 15.29 -31.03 -14.04
CA ASP A 128 15.01 -29.61 -13.83
C ASP A 128 13.73 -29.18 -14.53
N LEU A 129 12.89 -28.42 -13.84
CA LEU A 129 11.79 -27.66 -14.41
C LEU A 129 12.09 -26.17 -14.29
N SER A 130 12.36 -25.50 -15.40
CA SER A 130 12.36 -24.03 -15.46
C SER A 130 10.91 -23.55 -15.51
N LEU A 131 10.50 -22.78 -14.50
CA LEU A 131 9.13 -22.24 -14.43
C LEU A 131 8.94 -21.13 -15.47
N GLY A 132 7.98 -21.32 -16.37
CA GLY A 132 7.65 -20.33 -17.40
C GLY A 132 7.13 -19.04 -16.80
N PHE A 133 7.82 -17.91 -17.13
CA PHE A 133 7.39 -16.58 -16.69
C PHE A 133 6.00 -16.25 -17.24
N LYS A 134 5.11 -15.70 -16.42
CA LYS A 134 3.68 -15.46 -16.62
C LYS A 134 2.82 -16.74 -16.72
N SER A 135 3.30 -17.82 -17.31
CA SER A 135 2.50 -19.04 -17.50
C SER A 135 2.45 -19.93 -16.24
N GLN A 136 3.52 -20.01 -15.47
CA GLN A 136 3.64 -20.84 -14.27
C GLN A 136 4.05 -20.04 -13.02
N ALA A 137 4.80 -18.94 -13.22
CA ALA A 137 5.26 -18.08 -12.15
C ALA A 137 5.36 -16.62 -12.61
N VAL A 138 5.19 -15.69 -11.68
CA VAL A 138 5.61 -14.30 -11.79
C VAL A 138 6.52 -14.03 -10.61
N TYR A 139 7.73 -13.59 -10.87
CA TYR A 139 8.72 -13.39 -9.81
C TYR A 139 9.58 -12.15 -10.05
N TRP A 140 10.11 -11.61 -8.97
CA TRP A 140 10.94 -10.41 -8.93
C TRP A 140 11.93 -10.49 -7.77
N THR A 141 12.75 -9.45 -7.63
CA THR A 141 13.55 -9.21 -6.44
C THR A 141 13.34 -7.78 -5.95
N LYS A 142 13.37 -7.58 -4.64
CA LYS A 142 13.39 -6.27 -3.98
C LYS A 142 14.81 -5.83 -3.59
N ARG A 143 15.84 -6.57 -4.04
CA ARG A 143 17.25 -6.20 -3.84
C ARG A 143 17.67 -5.18 -4.89
N GLN A 144 18.22 -4.05 -4.43
CA GLN A 144 18.44 -2.85 -5.23
C GLN A 144 19.92 -2.58 -5.52
N ASN A 145 20.83 -3.39 -4.98
CA ASN A 145 22.28 -3.18 -5.09
C ASN A 145 22.95 -3.93 -6.25
N ALA A 146 22.20 -4.67 -7.06
CA ALA A 146 22.72 -5.43 -8.17
C ALA A 146 21.69 -5.62 -9.29
N GLY A 147 22.12 -5.48 -10.54
CA GLY A 147 21.32 -5.83 -11.73
C GLY A 147 21.08 -7.33 -11.89
N GLN A 148 21.80 -8.16 -11.15
CA GLN A 148 21.60 -9.60 -11.09
C GLN A 148 21.59 -10.07 -9.63
N VAL A 149 20.53 -10.79 -9.25
CA VAL A 149 20.39 -11.42 -7.92
C VAL A 149 20.15 -12.91 -8.11
N SER A 150 20.91 -13.74 -7.41
CA SER A 150 20.79 -15.20 -7.51
C SER A 150 20.75 -15.83 -6.12
N PHE A 151 20.16 -17.02 -6.02
CA PHE A 151 20.26 -17.89 -4.87
C PHE A 151 20.62 -19.33 -5.29
N ALA A 152 21.41 -19.97 -4.44
CA ALA A 152 21.89 -21.33 -4.69
C ALA A 152 20.78 -22.38 -4.50
N PRO A 153 20.92 -23.59 -5.07
CA PRO A 153 19.96 -24.67 -4.84
C PRO A 153 19.75 -24.95 -3.35
N GLY A 154 18.54 -24.74 -2.89
CA GLY A 154 18.08 -24.93 -1.50
C GLY A 154 16.86 -25.83 -1.41
N ASP A 155 16.61 -26.39 -0.23
CA ASP A 155 15.41 -27.19 0.03
C ASP A 155 14.15 -26.36 -0.17
N VAL A 156 13.07 -27.02 -0.60
CA VAL A 156 11.74 -26.41 -0.70
C VAL A 156 10.90 -26.87 0.49
N VAL A 157 10.29 -25.91 1.19
CA VAL A 157 9.47 -26.18 2.39
C VAL A 157 8.09 -25.55 2.22
N PHE A 158 7.06 -26.34 2.40
CA PHE A 158 5.69 -25.83 2.52
C PHE A 158 5.44 -25.35 3.95
N VAL A 159 5.12 -24.07 4.10
CA VAL A 159 4.92 -23.41 5.40
C VAL A 159 3.46 -23.02 5.65
N GLY A 160 2.51 -23.76 5.07
CA GLY A 160 1.09 -23.45 5.22
C GLY A 160 0.77 -22.03 4.76
N TYR A 161 0.16 -21.23 5.63
CA TYR A 161 -0.12 -19.82 5.35
C TYR A 161 1.06 -18.88 5.65
N GLY A 162 2.16 -19.40 6.20
CA GLY A 162 3.35 -18.60 6.51
C GLY A 162 3.08 -17.48 7.52
N VAL A 163 2.30 -17.75 8.54
CA VAL A 163 1.85 -16.79 9.54
C VAL A 163 2.59 -16.97 10.87
N VAL A 164 3.05 -15.84 11.44
CA VAL A 164 3.52 -15.73 12.82
C VAL A 164 2.67 -14.67 13.51
N ALA A 165 1.67 -15.12 14.28
CA ALA A 165 0.68 -14.28 14.95
C ALA A 165 0.54 -14.72 16.42
N PRO A 166 1.36 -14.16 17.34
CA PRO A 166 1.37 -14.55 18.75
C PRO A 166 0.02 -14.36 19.45
N GLU A 167 -0.74 -13.31 19.09
CA GLU A 167 -2.05 -13.01 19.64
C GLU A 167 -3.11 -14.07 19.30
N PHE A 168 -2.92 -14.78 18.17
CA PHE A 168 -3.71 -15.94 17.77
C PHE A 168 -3.09 -17.26 18.25
N GLY A 169 -1.90 -17.23 18.89
CA GLY A 169 -1.16 -18.44 19.25
C GLY A 169 -0.75 -19.24 18.01
N TRP A 170 -0.37 -18.57 16.93
CA TRP A 170 -0.08 -19.17 15.62
C TRP A 170 1.36 -18.93 15.19
N ASN A 171 2.05 -19.98 14.70
CA ASN A 171 3.39 -19.87 14.14
C ASN A 171 3.65 -21.00 13.14
N ASP A 172 3.53 -20.70 11.86
CA ASP A 172 3.75 -21.63 10.75
C ASP A 172 5.25 -21.88 10.44
N TYR A 173 6.14 -21.15 11.09
CA TYR A 173 7.59 -21.32 10.90
C TYR A 173 8.28 -22.02 12.07
N ALA A 174 7.53 -22.48 13.07
CA ALA A 174 8.10 -23.04 14.28
C ALA A 174 9.01 -24.25 14.04
N GLY A 175 10.15 -24.27 14.72
CA GLY A 175 11.00 -25.44 14.86
C GLY A 175 11.94 -25.74 13.70
N GLN A 176 12.09 -24.86 12.70
CA GLN A 176 13.00 -25.04 11.56
C GLN A 176 13.84 -23.77 11.29
N ASP A 177 15.00 -23.99 10.64
CA ASP A 177 15.80 -22.92 10.04
C ASP A 177 15.50 -22.86 8.54
N TYR A 178 15.16 -21.66 8.05
CA TYR A 178 14.80 -21.40 6.67
C TYR A 178 15.92 -20.72 5.86
N THR A 179 17.07 -20.49 6.48
CA THR A 179 18.22 -19.87 5.82
C THR A 179 18.59 -20.61 4.54
N GLY A 180 18.57 -19.90 3.42
CA GLY A 180 18.90 -20.44 2.10
C GLY A 180 17.84 -21.35 1.47
N LYS A 181 16.68 -21.56 2.12
CA LYS A 181 15.58 -22.37 1.58
C LYS A 181 14.59 -21.54 0.78
N THR A 182 13.81 -22.24 -0.04
CA THR A 182 12.63 -21.69 -0.70
C THR A 182 11.37 -22.09 0.07
N VAL A 183 10.53 -21.13 0.42
CA VAL A 183 9.26 -21.42 1.08
C VAL A 183 8.09 -21.30 0.10
N VAL A 184 7.17 -22.27 0.15
CA VAL A 184 5.90 -22.28 -0.58
C VAL A 184 4.78 -21.96 0.40
N ILE A 185 3.94 -20.96 0.07
CA ILE A 185 3.05 -20.30 1.02
C ILE A 185 1.66 -20.18 0.41
N LEU A 186 0.61 -20.48 1.15
CA LEU A 186 -0.78 -20.22 0.74
C LEU A 186 -1.10 -18.73 0.89
N VAL A 187 -1.86 -18.19 -0.07
CA VAL A 187 -2.42 -16.83 0.04
C VAL A 187 -3.60 -16.83 1.03
N ASN A 188 -3.94 -15.66 1.58
CA ASN A 188 -4.94 -15.46 2.63
C ASN A 188 -4.49 -16.06 3.98
N ASP A 189 -5.40 -16.28 4.91
CA ASP A 189 -5.13 -16.81 6.25
C ASP A 189 -6.05 -18.00 6.59
N PRO A 190 -5.76 -18.74 7.67
CA PRO A 190 -6.54 -19.94 8.02
C PRO A 190 -8.02 -19.66 8.29
N GLY A 191 -8.38 -18.44 8.68
CA GLY A 191 -9.76 -18.04 8.93
C GLY A 191 -10.61 -18.07 7.68
N PHE A 192 -10.09 -17.58 6.57
CA PHE A 192 -10.77 -17.60 5.27
C PHE A 192 -11.20 -19.00 4.85
N ALA A 193 -10.28 -19.97 4.97
CA ALA A 193 -10.55 -21.34 4.54
C ALA A 193 -11.58 -22.07 5.42
N THR A 194 -11.64 -21.72 6.71
CA THR A 194 -12.52 -22.40 7.69
C THR A 194 -13.84 -21.68 7.93
N GLY A 195 -13.89 -20.36 7.69
CA GLY A 195 -15.02 -19.50 8.06
C GLY A 195 -15.23 -19.37 9.58
N ASP A 196 -14.31 -19.90 10.39
CA ASP A 196 -14.40 -19.86 11.86
C ASP A 196 -14.01 -18.48 12.38
N ALA A 197 -14.99 -17.72 12.88
CA ALA A 197 -14.79 -16.37 13.40
C ALA A 197 -13.81 -16.29 14.59
N SER A 198 -13.55 -17.39 15.28
CA SER A 198 -12.55 -17.47 16.34
C SER A 198 -11.12 -17.64 15.84
N LEU A 199 -10.95 -17.85 14.54
CA LEU A 199 -9.68 -18.06 13.84
C LEU A 199 -9.48 -16.94 12.83
N PHE A 200 -8.55 -16.03 13.05
CA PHE A 200 -8.21 -14.90 12.16
C PHE A 200 -9.44 -14.10 11.68
N LYS A 201 -10.44 -13.90 12.57
CA LYS A 201 -11.70 -13.19 12.27
C LYS A 201 -12.56 -13.89 11.17
N GLY A 202 -12.38 -15.18 10.95
CA GLY A 202 -13.16 -15.97 10.00
C GLY A 202 -12.93 -15.54 8.55
N ASN A 203 -14.01 -15.23 7.83
CA ASN A 203 -13.94 -14.87 6.43
C ASN A 203 -13.25 -13.52 6.15
N ALA A 204 -13.14 -12.64 7.15
CA ALA A 204 -12.48 -11.36 6.99
C ALA A 204 -10.96 -11.55 6.90
N MET A 205 -10.34 -11.03 5.85
CA MET A 205 -8.88 -11.07 5.71
C MET A 205 -8.24 -10.28 6.84
N THR A 206 -7.21 -10.84 7.47
CA THR A 206 -6.32 -10.11 8.38
C THR A 206 -5.06 -9.62 7.62
N TYR A 207 -4.21 -8.79 8.26
CA TYR A 207 -2.91 -8.44 7.67
C TYR A 207 -2.07 -9.67 7.32
N TYR A 208 -2.18 -10.72 8.13
CA TYR A 208 -1.50 -12.00 7.88
C TYR A 208 -1.96 -12.69 6.59
N GLY A 209 -3.16 -12.42 6.12
CA GLY A 209 -3.69 -12.94 4.85
C GLY A 209 -3.11 -12.27 3.61
N ARG A 210 -2.57 -11.06 3.76
CA ARG A 210 -1.99 -10.31 2.63
C ARG A 210 -0.74 -10.99 2.08
N TRP A 211 -0.65 -11.07 0.76
CA TRP A 211 0.53 -11.63 0.08
C TRP A 211 1.83 -10.85 0.39
N THR A 212 1.74 -9.54 0.62
CA THR A 212 2.88 -8.71 1.04
C THR A 212 3.46 -9.18 2.36
N TYR A 213 2.60 -9.50 3.35
CA TYR A 213 3.02 -10.06 4.61
C TYR A 213 3.80 -11.37 4.44
N LYS A 214 3.39 -12.24 3.49
CA LYS A 214 4.04 -13.53 3.24
C LYS A 214 5.52 -13.35 2.87
N PHE A 215 5.80 -12.37 2.00
CA PHE A 215 7.18 -12.05 1.62
C PHE A 215 7.97 -11.41 2.76
N GLU A 216 7.34 -10.51 3.50
CA GLU A 216 7.96 -9.89 4.68
C GLU A 216 8.34 -10.93 5.72
N GLU A 217 7.42 -11.87 6.04
CA GLU A 217 7.68 -12.91 7.04
C GLU A 217 8.71 -13.92 6.56
N ALA A 218 8.62 -14.39 5.33
CA ALA A 218 9.62 -15.29 4.76
C ALA A 218 11.03 -14.69 4.82
N ALA A 219 11.16 -13.39 4.55
CA ALA A 219 12.42 -12.67 4.67
C ALA A 219 12.91 -12.60 6.13
N ARG A 220 12.03 -12.30 7.10
CA ARG A 220 12.35 -12.33 8.55
C ARG A 220 12.83 -13.69 9.02
N GLN A 221 12.31 -14.76 8.43
CA GLN A 221 12.71 -16.15 8.71
C GLN A 221 13.99 -16.58 7.96
N GLY A 222 14.57 -15.70 7.12
CA GLY A 222 15.83 -15.95 6.40
C GLY A 222 15.70 -16.77 5.12
N ALA A 223 14.49 -16.94 4.59
CA ALA A 223 14.26 -17.67 3.34
C ALA A 223 14.98 -16.98 2.16
N ALA A 224 15.62 -17.78 1.29
CA ALA A 224 16.24 -17.29 0.07
C ALA A 224 15.21 -16.91 -0.99
N ALA A 225 14.11 -17.65 -1.07
CA ALA A 225 13.01 -17.35 -1.96
C ALA A 225 11.66 -17.64 -1.29
N ALA A 226 10.64 -16.89 -1.68
CA ALA A 226 9.26 -17.05 -1.22
C ALA A 226 8.30 -17.10 -2.40
N LEU A 227 7.52 -18.18 -2.49
CA LEU A 227 6.59 -18.46 -3.58
C LEU A 227 5.18 -18.57 -3.01
N VAL A 228 4.34 -17.60 -3.30
CA VAL A 228 2.93 -17.62 -2.90
C VAL A 228 2.10 -18.37 -3.94
N VAL A 229 1.32 -19.33 -3.50
CA VAL A 229 0.41 -20.08 -4.36
C VAL A 229 -0.83 -19.24 -4.66
N HIS A 230 -1.08 -18.98 -5.95
CA HIS A 230 -2.25 -18.23 -6.37
C HIS A 230 -3.49 -19.15 -6.40
N GLU A 231 -4.53 -18.71 -5.71
CA GLU A 231 -5.88 -19.27 -5.78
C GLU A 231 -6.86 -18.08 -5.88
N THR A 232 -7.66 -18.05 -6.95
CA THR A 232 -8.52 -16.91 -7.31
C THR A 232 -9.44 -16.47 -6.16
N ASP A 233 -10.13 -17.42 -5.52
CA ASP A 233 -11.06 -17.07 -4.43
C ASP A 233 -10.34 -16.51 -3.20
N ALA A 234 -9.18 -17.07 -2.85
CA ALA A 234 -8.41 -16.65 -1.68
C ALA A 234 -7.63 -15.35 -1.93
N ALA A 235 -7.18 -15.11 -3.16
CA ALA A 235 -6.54 -13.86 -3.57
C ALA A 235 -7.55 -12.73 -3.80
N ALA A 236 -8.81 -13.07 -4.09
CA ALA A 236 -9.90 -12.20 -4.52
C ALA A 236 -9.70 -11.56 -5.92
N TYR A 237 -8.82 -12.13 -6.73
CA TYR A 237 -8.59 -11.76 -8.15
C TYR A 237 -7.98 -12.92 -8.93
N GLY A 238 -8.09 -12.87 -10.28
CA GLY A 238 -7.57 -13.88 -11.17
C GLY A 238 -6.06 -13.80 -11.39
N TRP A 239 -5.50 -14.84 -12.06
CA TRP A 239 -4.07 -14.88 -12.41
C TRP A 239 -3.67 -13.78 -13.41
N ASP A 240 -4.61 -13.31 -14.23
CA ASP A 240 -4.46 -12.19 -15.15
C ASP A 240 -4.05 -10.89 -14.43
N VAL A 241 -4.59 -10.63 -13.24
CA VAL A 241 -4.18 -9.51 -12.40
C VAL A 241 -2.71 -9.65 -11.97
N VAL A 242 -2.27 -10.83 -11.56
CA VAL A 242 -0.86 -11.08 -11.20
C VAL A 242 0.05 -10.83 -12.40
N THR A 243 -0.31 -11.34 -13.58
CA THR A 243 0.52 -11.20 -14.79
C THR A 243 0.46 -9.80 -15.39
N GLY A 244 -0.59 -9.04 -15.16
CA GLY A 244 -0.73 -7.65 -15.60
C GLY A 244 0.00 -6.66 -14.68
N SER A 245 -0.22 -6.79 -13.36
CA SER A 245 0.26 -5.82 -12.37
C SER A 245 1.69 -6.03 -11.90
N TRP A 246 2.20 -7.29 -11.89
CA TRP A 246 3.51 -7.63 -11.30
C TRP A 246 4.57 -7.99 -12.32
N THR A 247 4.39 -7.56 -13.56
CA THR A 247 5.39 -7.63 -14.63
C THR A 247 5.61 -6.23 -15.21
N GLY A 248 6.79 -5.96 -15.77
CA GLY A 248 7.18 -4.61 -16.16
C GLY A 248 7.88 -3.87 -15.01
N ALA A 249 7.91 -2.55 -15.05
CA ALA A 249 8.53 -1.73 -14.01
C ALA A 249 7.74 -1.80 -12.71
N GLN A 250 8.44 -2.07 -11.61
CA GLN A 250 7.88 -2.13 -10.27
C GLN A 250 8.61 -1.14 -9.38
N SER A 251 7.87 -0.22 -8.78
CA SER A 251 8.44 0.74 -7.85
C SER A 251 8.71 0.10 -6.48
N ASP A 252 9.77 0.57 -5.82
CA ASP A 252 10.03 0.29 -4.40
C ASP A 252 10.79 1.48 -3.79
N LEU A 253 10.66 1.67 -2.48
CA LEU A 253 11.42 2.67 -1.74
C LEU A 253 12.91 2.34 -1.80
N VAL A 254 13.75 3.39 -1.88
CA VAL A 254 15.20 3.20 -1.69
C VAL A 254 15.46 2.69 -0.28
N ARG A 255 16.05 1.50 -0.18
CA ARG A 255 16.34 0.84 1.08
C ARG A 255 17.78 1.10 1.51
N ALA A 256 17.96 1.45 2.79
CA ALA A 256 19.29 1.73 3.34
C ALA A 256 20.26 0.54 3.24
N ASP A 257 19.73 -0.69 3.28
CA ASP A 257 20.49 -1.94 3.13
C ASP A 257 20.55 -2.44 1.68
N GLY A 258 20.06 -1.66 0.71
CA GLY A 258 19.94 -2.08 -0.70
C GLY A 258 19.01 -3.29 -0.87
N GLY A 259 18.09 -3.54 0.06
CA GLY A 259 17.18 -4.68 0.06
C GLY A 259 17.82 -6.00 0.49
N ALA A 260 19.00 -5.98 1.15
CA ALA A 260 19.67 -7.20 1.61
C ALA A 260 18.83 -8.00 2.63
N SER A 261 17.97 -7.33 3.40
CA SER A 261 17.00 -7.94 4.32
C SER A 261 15.83 -8.64 3.64
N ARG A 262 15.65 -8.46 2.32
CA ARG A 262 14.60 -9.13 1.54
C ARG A 262 15.07 -10.47 0.99
N ALA A 263 14.14 -11.38 0.73
CA ALA A 263 14.45 -12.61 0.01
C ALA A 263 15.13 -12.29 -1.34
N ALA A 264 15.98 -13.17 -1.84
CA ALA A 264 16.62 -12.98 -3.14
C ALA A 264 15.60 -13.03 -4.30
N LEU A 265 14.52 -13.80 -4.10
CA LEU A 265 13.41 -13.88 -5.04
C LEU A 265 12.09 -13.94 -4.28
N GLU A 266 11.16 -13.12 -4.69
CA GLU A 266 9.77 -13.11 -4.27
C GLU A 266 8.89 -13.38 -5.50
N GLY A 267 7.81 -14.15 -5.34
CA GLY A 267 6.97 -14.43 -6.50
C GLY A 267 5.71 -15.22 -6.20
N TRP A 268 4.88 -15.27 -7.22
CA TRP A 268 3.68 -16.09 -7.26
C TRP A 268 3.90 -17.30 -8.15
N ILE A 269 3.30 -18.41 -7.79
CA ILE A 269 3.17 -19.59 -8.65
C ILE A 269 1.69 -19.94 -8.85
N THR A 270 1.35 -20.47 -10.01
CA THR A 270 -0.01 -20.95 -10.23
C THR A 270 -0.31 -22.15 -9.33
N ARG A 271 -1.61 -22.38 -9.06
CA ARG A 271 -2.05 -23.53 -8.30
C ARG A 271 -1.60 -24.85 -8.95
N GLU A 272 -1.69 -24.94 -10.27
CA GLU A 272 -1.29 -26.12 -11.05
C GLU A 272 0.21 -26.41 -10.88
N THR A 273 1.04 -25.37 -10.85
CA THR A 273 2.48 -25.51 -10.58
C THR A 273 2.72 -26.02 -9.16
N ALA A 274 2.01 -25.47 -8.16
CA ALA A 274 2.10 -25.97 -6.79
C ALA A 274 1.67 -27.44 -6.69
N GLU A 275 0.52 -27.83 -7.26
CA GLU A 275 0.03 -29.21 -7.28
C GLU A 275 1.07 -30.17 -7.90
N GLN A 276 1.73 -29.76 -8.98
CA GLN A 276 2.82 -30.53 -9.61
C GLN A 276 4.02 -30.69 -8.65
N MET A 277 4.43 -29.63 -7.98
CA MET A 277 5.53 -29.66 -7.01
C MET A 277 5.21 -30.60 -5.84
N PHE A 278 3.99 -30.53 -5.29
CA PHE A 278 3.56 -31.42 -4.20
C PHE A 278 3.54 -32.88 -4.66
N ALA A 279 2.97 -33.18 -5.81
CA ALA A 279 2.93 -34.54 -6.35
C ALA A 279 4.34 -35.13 -6.56
N LYS A 280 5.30 -34.35 -7.05
CA LYS A 280 6.71 -34.75 -7.22
C LYS A 280 7.41 -35.00 -5.88
N ALA A 281 7.00 -34.31 -4.81
CA ALA A 281 7.48 -34.58 -3.44
C ALA A 281 6.74 -35.75 -2.76
N GLY A 282 5.80 -36.42 -3.46
CA GLY A 282 4.99 -37.49 -2.87
C GLY A 282 3.92 -36.98 -1.90
N LEU A 283 3.50 -35.73 -2.02
CA LEU A 283 2.51 -35.06 -1.17
C LEU A 283 1.22 -34.80 -1.96
N ASP A 284 0.09 -34.76 -1.26
CA ASP A 284 -1.19 -34.29 -1.80
C ASP A 284 -1.43 -32.83 -1.39
N PHE A 285 -1.53 -31.92 -2.37
CA PHE A 285 -1.72 -30.50 -2.13
C PHE A 285 -2.98 -30.19 -1.31
N THR A 286 -4.10 -30.84 -1.66
CA THR A 286 -5.38 -30.61 -0.97
C THR A 286 -5.33 -31.06 0.50
N ALA A 287 -4.70 -32.20 0.76
CA ALA A 287 -4.51 -32.70 2.12
C ALA A 287 -3.60 -31.77 2.94
N GLN A 288 -2.50 -31.30 2.35
CA GLN A 288 -1.59 -30.38 3.02
C GLN A 288 -2.23 -29.01 3.28
N LYS A 289 -2.99 -28.48 2.33
CA LYS A 289 -3.79 -27.27 2.52
C LYS A 289 -4.80 -27.43 3.66
N ALA A 290 -5.51 -28.56 3.70
CA ALA A 290 -6.44 -28.84 4.80
C ALA A 290 -5.73 -28.94 6.16
N ALA A 291 -4.55 -29.56 6.22
CA ALA A 291 -3.74 -29.64 7.43
C ALA A 291 -3.27 -28.25 7.91
N ALA A 292 -2.94 -27.35 6.98
CA ALA A 292 -2.52 -25.98 7.29
C ALA A 292 -3.61 -25.12 7.93
N ASN A 293 -4.87 -25.52 7.90
CA ASN A 293 -5.98 -24.84 8.58
C ASN A 293 -6.03 -25.11 10.09
N ALA A 294 -5.24 -26.05 10.58
CA ALA A 294 -5.28 -26.47 11.98
C ALA A 294 -4.20 -25.79 12.83
N ARG A 295 -4.57 -25.40 14.05
CA ARG A 295 -3.58 -24.94 15.05
C ARG A 295 -2.53 -26.02 15.29
N GLY A 296 -1.25 -25.62 15.32
CA GLY A 296 -0.15 -26.54 15.51
C GLY A 296 0.27 -27.25 14.22
N PHE A 297 -0.15 -26.74 13.06
CA PHE A 297 0.44 -27.14 11.78
C PHE A 297 1.96 -27.05 11.85
N ALA A 298 2.66 -28.06 11.36
CA ALA A 298 4.10 -28.08 11.26
C ALA A 298 4.53 -27.96 9.79
N PRO A 299 5.56 -27.15 9.48
CA PRO A 299 6.11 -27.01 8.14
C PRO A 299 6.52 -28.36 7.55
N VAL A 300 6.27 -28.55 6.25
CA VAL A 300 6.50 -29.81 5.55
C VAL A 300 7.65 -29.66 4.56
N LEU A 301 8.74 -30.40 4.77
CA LEU A 301 9.81 -30.51 3.78
C LEU A 301 9.26 -31.21 2.53
N MET A 302 9.40 -30.58 1.36
CA MET A 302 9.08 -31.19 0.08
C MET A 302 10.26 -32.06 -0.37
N GLU A 303 10.29 -33.29 0.13
CA GLU A 303 11.45 -34.17 0.05
C GLU A 303 12.01 -34.31 -1.38
N GLY A 304 13.32 -34.07 -1.50
CA GLY A 304 14.06 -34.17 -2.75
C GLY A 304 13.90 -33.00 -3.71
N LEU A 305 12.97 -32.05 -3.44
CA LEU A 305 12.88 -30.85 -4.24
C LEU A 305 13.93 -29.83 -3.83
N LYS A 306 14.59 -29.24 -4.83
CA LYS A 306 15.50 -28.10 -4.65
C LYS A 306 15.03 -26.96 -5.57
N ALA A 307 15.16 -25.74 -5.12
CA ALA A 307 14.92 -24.57 -5.97
C ALA A 307 16.15 -23.67 -6.03
N ARG A 308 16.40 -23.09 -7.19
CA ARG A 308 17.39 -22.06 -7.43
C ARG A 308 16.82 -21.01 -8.37
N GLY A 309 17.38 -19.81 -8.39
CA GLY A 309 16.93 -18.78 -9.32
C GLY A 309 17.97 -17.70 -9.54
N THR A 310 17.81 -17.02 -10.67
CA THR A 310 18.54 -15.81 -11.05
C THR A 310 17.53 -14.80 -11.58
N VAL A 311 17.54 -13.62 -11.00
CA VAL A 311 16.73 -12.48 -11.46
C VAL A 311 17.68 -11.43 -12.03
N ASN A 312 17.57 -11.16 -13.32
CA ASN A 312 18.22 -10.04 -13.99
C ASN A 312 17.23 -8.89 -14.10
N GLN A 313 17.67 -7.68 -13.76
CA GLN A 313 16.81 -6.51 -13.70
C GLN A 313 17.53 -5.23 -14.10
N THR A 314 16.79 -4.26 -14.59
CA THR A 314 17.21 -2.87 -14.62
C THR A 314 16.73 -2.17 -13.34
N ILE A 315 17.50 -1.18 -12.88
CA ILE A 315 17.19 -0.40 -11.67
C ILE A 315 17.34 1.07 -12.06
N GLU A 316 16.23 1.80 -12.03
CA GLU A 316 16.19 3.21 -12.41
C GLU A 316 15.80 4.02 -11.17
N PRO A 317 16.68 4.92 -10.67
CA PRO A 317 16.35 5.77 -9.54
C PRO A 317 15.34 6.83 -9.96
N LEU A 318 14.35 7.06 -9.10
CA LEU A 318 13.31 8.05 -9.29
C LEU A 318 12.97 8.67 -7.94
N SER A 319 12.25 9.79 -7.94
CA SER A 319 11.69 10.39 -6.72
C SER A 319 10.34 11.02 -7.02
N SER A 320 9.50 11.02 -6.01
CA SER A 320 8.25 11.76 -5.95
C SER A 320 8.14 12.41 -4.57
N ARG A 321 7.01 12.98 -4.21
CA ARG A 321 6.87 13.69 -2.94
C ARG A 321 5.50 13.55 -2.30
N ASN A 322 5.47 13.36 -1.00
CA ASN A 322 4.28 13.61 -0.19
C ASN A 322 4.12 15.13 0.00
N VAL A 323 2.87 15.59 0.05
CA VAL A 323 2.55 16.97 0.45
C VAL A 323 2.04 16.96 1.87
N VAL A 324 2.69 17.73 2.75
CA VAL A 324 2.41 17.75 4.19
C VAL A 324 2.12 19.17 4.65
N ALA A 325 0.96 19.35 5.29
CA ALA A 325 0.53 20.64 5.83
C ALA A 325 -0.03 20.49 7.24
N VAL A 326 0.04 21.55 8.03
CA VAL A 326 -0.42 21.56 9.41
C VAL A 326 -1.27 22.80 9.70
N ILE A 327 -2.39 22.62 10.37
CA ILE A 327 -3.12 23.69 11.03
C ILE A 327 -2.85 23.57 12.53
N PRO A 328 -2.11 24.51 13.12
CA PRO A 328 -1.69 24.40 14.52
C PRO A 328 -2.86 24.51 15.49
N GLY A 329 -2.88 23.65 16.50
CA GLY A 329 -3.77 23.73 17.64
C GLY A 329 -3.34 24.82 18.63
N ALA A 330 -4.29 25.32 19.41
CA ALA A 330 -4.05 26.41 20.36
C ALA A 330 -3.56 25.91 21.74
N THR A 331 -3.95 24.69 22.16
CA THR A 331 -3.74 24.19 23.51
C THR A 331 -2.67 23.11 23.58
N THR A 332 -2.76 22.12 22.71
CA THR A 332 -1.82 20.99 22.58
C THR A 332 -1.34 20.84 21.13
N PRO A 333 -0.54 21.82 20.62
CA PRO A 333 -0.14 21.89 19.21
C PRO A 333 0.79 20.74 18.79
N ASP A 334 1.31 19.95 19.71
CA ASP A 334 2.16 18.78 19.49
C ASP A 334 1.37 17.45 19.51
N GLU A 335 0.04 17.52 19.58
CA GLU A 335 -0.87 16.38 19.36
C GLU A 335 -1.64 16.60 18.06
N TYR A 336 -1.80 15.54 17.27
CA TYR A 336 -2.27 15.68 15.89
C TYR A 336 -3.48 14.77 15.60
N VAL A 337 -4.44 15.30 14.85
CA VAL A 337 -5.44 14.52 14.10
C VAL A 337 -5.00 14.51 12.65
N LEU A 338 -4.75 13.32 12.11
CA LEU A 338 -4.27 13.11 10.74
C LEU A 338 -5.45 12.96 9.78
N TYR A 339 -5.34 13.62 8.63
CA TYR A 339 -6.10 13.33 7.43
C TYR A 339 -5.14 12.95 6.31
N THR A 340 -5.46 11.87 5.58
CA THR A 340 -4.64 11.39 4.47
C THR A 340 -5.50 10.99 3.27
N ALA A 341 -4.97 11.24 2.08
CA ALA A 341 -5.47 10.79 0.79
C ALA A 341 -4.27 10.68 -0.17
N HIS A 342 -4.32 9.80 -1.16
CA HIS A 342 -3.28 9.81 -2.17
C HIS A 342 -3.63 10.77 -3.32
N TRP A 343 -2.59 11.42 -3.84
CA TRP A 343 -2.75 12.37 -4.94
C TRP A 343 -2.37 11.78 -6.29
N ASP A 344 -1.59 10.70 -6.30
CA ASP A 344 -1.12 10.04 -7.52
C ASP A 344 -2.21 9.18 -8.15
N HIS A 345 -2.02 8.89 -9.45
CA HIS A 345 -2.74 7.84 -10.15
C HIS A 345 -1.80 7.21 -11.20
N LEU A 346 -2.36 6.51 -12.18
CA LEU A 346 -1.60 5.63 -13.07
C LEU A 346 -0.80 6.35 -14.16
N GLY A 347 -0.97 7.68 -14.31
CA GLY A 347 -0.28 8.45 -15.32
C GLY A 347 -0.81 8.21 -16.73
N MET A 348 0.10 8.24 -17.71
CA MET A 348 -0.21 7.96 -19.12
C MET A 348 0.28 6.56 -19.52
N LYS A 349 -0.53 5.84 -20.28
CA LYS A 349 -0.17 4.53 -20.88
C LYS A 349 -0.45 4.54 -22.37
N THR A 350 0.54 4.90 -23.16
CA THR A 350 0.40 5.02 -24.61
C THR A 350 -0.11 3.72 -25.27
N GLY A 351 -1.17 3.83 -26.04
CA GLY A 351 -1.77 2.74 -26.82
C GLY A 351 -2.83 1.90 -26.09
N GLU A 352 -3.28 2.32 -24.92
CA GLU A 352 -4.50 1.78 -24.31
C GLU A 352 -5.70 2.15 -25.20
N LYS A 353 -6.58 1.17 -25.44
CA LYS A 353 -7.81 1.39 -26.20
C LYS A 353 -8.98 1.46 -25.27
N THR A 354 -9.68 2.59 -25.30
CA THR A 354 -10.91 2.80 -24.55
C THR A 354 -12.13 2.65 -25.44
N GLY A 355 -13.18 2.02 -24.96
CA GLY A 355 -14.45 1.85 -25.67
C GLY A 355 -14.96 0.41 -25.64
N ARG A 356 -16.30 0.25 -25.83
CA ARG A 356 -16.93 -1.06 -26.01
C ARG A 356 -16.78 -1.51 -27.47
N GLU A 357 -16.68 -2.82 -27.69
CA GLU A 357 -16.63 -3.41 -29.03
C GLU A 357 -17.82 -2.89 -29.88
N GLY A 358 -17.53 -2.05 -30.90
CA GLY A 358 -18.54 -1.45 -31.78
C GLY A 358 -18.83 0.04 -31.60
N GLU A 359 -18.21 0.71 -30.62
CA GLU A 359 -18.21 2.18 -30.48
C GLU A 359 -16.96 2.79 -31.15
N ASP A 360 -17.05 4.06 -31.59
CA ASP A 360 -15.89 4.77 -32.10
C ASP A 360 -14.84 4.84 -30.99
N PHE A 361 -13.69 4.18 -31.19
CA PHE A 361 -12.63 4.11 -30.20
C PHE A 361 -12.04 5.50 -29.99
N TYR A 362 -12.19 6.02 -28.77
CA TYR A 362 -11.34 7.06 -28.24
C TYR A 362 -9.98 6.43 -27.90
N GLU A 363 -8.91 6.90 -28.51
CA GLU A 363 -7.56 6.65 -28.02
C GLU A 363 -7.32 7.68 -26.90
N ASP A 364 -7.61 7.30 -25.68
CA ASP A 364 -7.30 8.06 -24.50
C ASP A 364 -6.23 7.29 -23.71
N ASP A 365 -5.07 7.92 -23.60
CA ASP A 365 -3.90 7.36 -22.92
C ASP A 365 -3.77 7.87 -21.47
N ILE A 366 -4.61 8.84 -21.05
CA ILE A 366 -4.52 9.49 -19.74
C ILE A 366 -5.45 8.80 -18.75
N PHE A 367 -4.89 8.39 -17.62
CA PHE A 367 -5.64 7.83 -16.51
C PHE A 367 -5.93 8.94 -15.51
N ASN A 368 -6.98 9.73 -15.72
CA ASN A 368 -7.25 10.95 -14.94
C ASN A 368 -7.59 10.66 -13.49
N GLY A 369 -8.13 9.46 -13.16
CA GLY A 369 -8.40 9.06 -11.79
C GLY A 369 -9.25 10.09 -11.04
N ALA A 370 -10.42 10.44 -11.61
CA ALA A 370 -11.26 11.48 -11.04
C ALA A 370 -11.92 11.01 -9.73
N VAL A 371 -12.40 9.77 -9.69
CA VAL A 371 -12.84 9.12 -8.44
C VAL A 371 -11.65 8.61 -7.65
N ASP A 372 -10.70 7.96 -8.32
CA ASP A 372 -9.50 7.36 -7.74
C ASP A 372 -8.24 8.19 -8.10
N ASN A 373 -7.75 9.13 -7.27
CA ASN A 373 -8.32 9.57 -6.01
C ASN A 373 -8.33 11.12 -5.95
N ALA A 374 -8.74 11.77 -7.08
CA ALA A 374 -8.92 13.22 -7.04
C ALA A 374 -10.02 13.61 -6.03
N THR A 375 -11.02 12.74 -5.81
CA THR A 375 -12.07 12.95 -4.78
C THR A 375 -11.46 13.02 -3.39
N GLY A 376 -10.66 12.05 -2.97
CA GLY A 376 -10.04 12.03 -1.63
C GLY A 376 -9.08 13.21 -1.41
N THR A 377 -8.28 13.55 -2.42
CA THR A 377 -7.40 14.73 -2.36
C THR A 377 -8.19 16.04 -2.30
N ALA A 378 -9.28 16.17 -3.05
CA ALA A 378 -10.18 17.33 -2.95
C ALA A 378 -10.82 17.42 -1.56
N ALA A 379 -11.26 16.30 -1.00
CA ALA A 379 -11.80 16.22 0.36
C ALA A 379 -10.75 16.65 1.41
N LEU A 380 -9.49 16.24 1.25
CA LEU A 380 -8.39 16.63 2.12
C LEU A 380 -8.22 18.17 2.16
N LEU A 381 -8.27 18.81 0.98
CA LEU A 381 -8.17 20.26 0.84
C LEU A 381 -9.38 20.98 1.43
N GLU A 382 -10.58 20.46 1.19
CA GLU A 382 -11.84 21.01 1.70
C GLU A 382 -11.90 20.95 3.24
N ILE A 383 -11.48 19.82 3.82
CA ILE A 383 -11.38 19.68 5.27
C ILE A 383 -10.32 20.62 5.84
N ALA A 384 -9.21 20.84 5.14
CA ALA A 384 -8.18 21.79 5.58
C ALA A 384 -8.74 23.22 5.64
N GLU A 385 -9.51 23.65 4.64
CA GLU A 385 -10.16 24.96 4.65
C GLU A 385 -11.17 25.09 5.80
N ALA A 386 -12.00 24.09 6.02
CA ALA A 386 -12.96 24.06 7.12
C ALA A 386 -12.27 24.06 8.50
N MET A 387 -11.21 23.25 8.70
CA MET A 387 -10.44 23.21 9.93
C MET A 387 -9.75 24.52 10.24
N LYS A 388 -9.29 25.25 9.22
CA LYS A 388 -8.65 26.57 9.37
C LYS A 388 -9.57 27.62 9.96
N ALA A 389 -10.87 27.50 9.70
CA ALA A 389 -11.89 28.40 10.25
C ALA A 389 -12.23 28.09 11.73
N GLU A 390 -11.80 26.95 12.24
CA GLU A 390 -12.06 26.49 13.60
C GLU A 390 -10.96 26.91 14.59
N THR A 391 -11.30 27.00 15.87
CA THR A 391 -10.31 27.03 16.96
C THR A 391 -10.12 25.61 17.46
N LEU A 392 -8.99 25.00 17.14
CA LEU A 392 -8.64 23.65 17.52
C LEU A 392 -7.76 23.64 18.77
N ASP A 393 -7.91 22.65 19.65
CA ASP A 393 -6.99 22.43 20.77
C ASP A 393 -5.73 21.71 20.29
N ARG A 394 -5.88 20.63 19.49
CA ARG A 394 -4.83 19.85 18.83
C ARG A 394 -4.63 20.33 17.41
N SER A 395 -3.45 20.08 16.86
CA SER A 395 -3.17 20.35 15.45
C SER A 395 -3.91 19.38 14.51
N ALA A 396 -4.31 19.87 13.34
CA ALA A 396 -4.73 19.02 12.23
C ALA A 396 -3.54 18.85 11.27
N LEU A 397 -3.20 17.60 10.96
CA LEU A 397 -2.11 17.21 10.05
C LEU A 397 -2.72 16.66 8.78
N PHE A 398 -2.31 17.20 7.64
CA PHE A 398 -2.77 16.80 6.31
C PHE A 398 -1.60 16.21 5.54
N VAL A 399 -1.76 14.98 5.05
CA VAL A 399 -0.73 14.29 4.27
C VAL A 399 -1.36 13.77 2.98
N ALA A 400 -1.13 14.49 1.87
CA ALA A 400 -1.42 13.96 0.54
C ALA A 400 -0.23 13.10 0.12
N VAL A 401 -0.42 11.79 0.09
CA VAL A 401 0.65 10.83 -0.17
C VAL A 401 0.79 10.55 -1.66
N THR A 402 2.00 10.19 -2.08
CA THR A 402 2.34 9.71 -3.41
C THR A 402 2.46 8.18 -3.43
N LEU A 403 2.49 7.58 -4.63
CA LEU A 403 2.83 6.16 -4.83
C LEU A 403 1.90 5.18 -4.09
N GLU A 404 0.63 5.55 -3.90
CA GLU A 404 -0.39 4.61 -3.42
C GLU A 404 -0.53 3.46 -4.41
N GLU A 405 -0.73 3.80 -5.69
CA GLU A 405 -0.91 2.90 -6.82
C GLU A 405 0.31 1.97 -7.07
N SER A 406 1.46 2.34 -6.53
CA SER A 406 2.69 1.57 -6.59
C SER A 406 2.91 0.68 -5.35
N GLY A 407 1.90 0.55 -4.49
CA GLY A 407 1.92 -0.30 -3.29
C GLY A 407 2.12 0.47 -1.99
N LEU A 408 1.44 1.61 -1.83
CA LEU A 408 1.37 2.41 -0.60
C LEU A 408 2.74 2.99 -0.18
N LEU A 409 3.63 3.26 -1.16
CA LEU A 409 5.02 3.58 -0.84
C LEU A 409 5.19 4.94 -0.17
N GLY A 410 4.37 5.94 -0.54
CA GLY A 410 4.42 7.27 0.05
C GLY A 410 4.01 7.28 1.52
N SER A 411 2.91 6.62 1.86
CA SER A 411 2.46 6.46 3.25
C SER A 411 3.42 5.59 4.06
N ALA A 412 3.96 4.51 3.46
CA ALA A 412 4.99 3.68 4.09
C ALA A 412 6.26 4.49 4.40
N TYR A 413 6.70 5.33 3.45
CA TYR A 413 7.84 6.22 3.66
C TYR A 413 7.57 7.22 4.80
N TYR A 414 6.38 7.85 4.80
CA TYR A 414 6.00 8.77 5.87
C TYR A 414 5.98 8.07 7.24
N ALA A 415 5.42 6.86 7.31
CA ALA A 415 5.36 6.10 8.57
C ALA A 415 6.74 5.65 9.08
N GLU A 416 7.74 5.49 8.21
CA GLU A 416 9.13 5.22 8.61
C GLU A 416 9.95 6.49 8.89
N ASN A 417 9.62 7.62 8.22
CA ASN A 417 10.32 8.89 8.30
C ASN A 417 9.35 10.04 8.60
N PRO A 418 8.60 9.98 9.71
CA PRO A 418 7.52 10.91 9.95
C PRO A 418 8.03 12.34 10.25
N THR A 419 7.36 13.35 9.69
CA THR A 419 7.69 14.76 9.97
C THR A 419 7.21 15.22 11.36
N VAL A 420 6.27 14.48 11.95
CA VAL A 420 5.83 14.62 13.35
C VAL A 420 5.87 13.25 14.04
N PRO A 421 6.14 13.16 15.35
CA PRO A 421 6.19 11.85 16.03
C PRO A 421 4.88 11.09 15.92
N LEU A 422 4.89 9.84 15.42
CA LEU A 422 3.68 9.04 15.22
C LEU A 422 2.90 8.78 16.53
N ASN A 423 3.59 8.68 17.66
CA ASN A 423 2.94 8.56 18.96
C ASN A 423 2.23 9.84 19.43
N ARG A 424 2.37 10.94 18.70
CA ARG A 424 1.62 12.18 18.89
C ARG A 424 0.42 12.30 17.97
N ILE A 425 0.28 11.40 17.00
CA ILE A 425 -0.93 11.29 16.19
C ILE A 425 -1.97 10.53 17.02
N VAL A 426 -3.00 11.27 17.42
CA VAL A 426 -4.07 10.77 18.28
C VAL A 426 -5.02 9.84 17.53
N ALA A 427 -5.33 10.22 16.29
CA ALA A 427 -6.23 9.52 15.39
C ALA A 427 -5.91 9.91 13.95
N GLY A 428 -6.28 9.07 12.97
CA GLY A 428 -6.19 9.38 11.56
C GLY A 428 -7.44 8.99 10.80
N ILE A 429 -7.72 9.71 9.72
CA ILE A 429 -8.84 9.50 8.80
C ILE A 429 -8.26 9.42 7.39
N ASN A 430 -8.59 8.35 6.68
CA ASN A 430 -8.19 8.11 5.30
C ASN A 430 -9.37 8.31 4.36
N MET A 431 -9.12 8.90 3.20
CA MET A 431 -10.13 9.18 2.17
C MET A 431 -9.61 8.68 0.83
N ASP A 432 -10.30 7.70 0.26
CA ASP A 432 -9.84 6.99 -0.92
C ASP A 432 -11.02 6.45 -1.73
N GLY A 433 -11.29 7.05 -2.90
CA GLY A 433 -12.21 6.53 -3.88
C GLY A 433 -13.71 6.74 -3.65
N ALA A 434 -14.16 7.92 -3.21
CA ALA A 434 -15.58 8.18 -2.97
C ALA A 434 -16.40 8.32 -4.25
N LEU A 435 -17.49 7.53 -4.40
CA LEU A 435 -18.36 7.54 -5.55
C LEU A 435 -19.37 8.72 -5.54
N PRO A 436 -19.54 9.46 -6.65
CA PRO A 436 -20.48 10.59 -6.77
C PRO A 436 -21.91 10.10 -7.08
N ILE A 437 -22.51 9.35 -6.15
CA ILE A 437 -23.78 8.64 -6.37
C ILE A 437 -25.00 9.26 -5.66
N GLY A 438 -24.84 10.46 -5.09
CA GLY A 438 -25.85 11.16 -4.31
C GLY A 438 -26.01 10.63 -2.88
N LEU A 439 -27.06 11.08 -2.19
CA LEU A 439 -27.26 10.81 -0.76
C LEU A 439 -27.47 9.33 -0.44
N THR A 440 -26.89 8.90 0.70
CA THR A 440 -27.06 7.54 1.26
C THR A 440 -27.55 7.59 2.70
N ARG A 441 -28.20 6.51 3.18
CA ARG A 441 -28.68 6.36 4.57
C ARG A 441 -27.66 5.71 5.48
N ASP A 442 -26.57 5.25 4.92
CA ASP A 442 -25.47 4.60 5.63
C ASP A 442 -24.13 5.17 5.19
N MET A 443 -23.07 4.77 5.87
CA MET A 443 -21.69 4.98 5.50
C MET A 443 -20.94 3.67 5.75
N VAL A 444 -20.19 3.19 4.77
CA VAL A 444 -19.43 1.94 4.87
C VAL A 444 -18.13 2.19 5.62
N VAL A 445 -17.87 1.39 6.65
CA VAL A 445 -16.56 1.37 7.32
C VAL A 445 -15.78 0.15 6.86
N VAL A 446 -14.69 0.40 6.15
CA VAL A 446 -13.75 -0.63 5.72
C VAL A 446 -12.94 -1.08 6.94
N GLY A 447 -12.95 -2.38 7.24
CA GLY A 447 -12.33 -2.92 8.45
C GLY A 447 -13.13 -2.68 9.73
N TYR A 448 -14.46 -2.60 9.63
CA TYR A 448 -15.39 -2.38 10.76
C TYR A 448 -15.09 -3.30 11.95
N GLY A 449 -15.15 -2.72 13.16
CA GLY A 449 -14.81 -3.38 14.42
C GLY A 449 -13.35 -3.19 14.83
N ALA A 450 -12.66 -2.17 14.28
CA ALA A 450 -11.24 -1.93 14.50
C ALA A 450 -10.95 -0.99 15.68
N SER A 451 -11.62 0.15 15.80
CA SER A 451 -11.24 1.19 16.76
C SER A 451 -12.43 2.04 17.28
N GLN A 452 -12.19 2.77 18.38
CA GLN A 452 -13.15 3.72 18.94
C GLN A 452 -13.46 4.92 18.01
N LEU A 453 -12.78 5.07 16.88
CA LEU A 453 -13.14 6.07 15.87
C LEU A 453 -14.50 5.77 15.25
N GLU A 454 -14.87 4.50 15.19
CA GLU A 454 -16.19 4.07 14.74
C GLU A 454 -17.31 4.51 15.70
N ASP A 455 -17.04 4.56 17.00
CA ASP A 455 -18.01 5.10 17.98
C ASP A 455 -18.28 6.57 17.71
N ARG A 456 -17.22 7.36 17.41
CA ARG A 456 -17.33 8.78 17.05
C ARG A 456 -18.09 8.97 15.74
N LEU A 457 -17.75 8.18 14.71
CA LEU A 457 -18.47 8.20 13.44
C LEU A 457 -19.95 7.89 13.61
N LYS A 458 -20.27 6.87 14.43
CA LYS A 458 -21.64 6.46 14.73
C LYS A 458 -22.45 7.60 15.38
N ASP A 459 -21.85 8.32 16.33
CA ASP A 459 -22.50 9.43 17.01
C ASP A 459 -22.80 10.57 16.02
N VAL A 460 -21.87 10.91 15.13
CA VAL A 460 -22.07 11.94 14.09
C VAL A 460 -23.16 11.51 13.11
N LEU A 461 -23.11 10.28 12.58
CA LEU A 461 -24.10 9.75 11.64
C LEU A 461 -25.51 9.73 12.24
N ALA A 462 -25.63 9.42 13.55
CA ALA A 462 -26.93 9.42 14.24
C ALA A 462 -27.58 10.81 14.20
N THR A 463 -26.81 11.91 14.27
CA THR A 463 -27.37 13.27 14.16
C THR A 463 -27.95 13.57 12.78
N GLN A 464 -27.51 12.83 11.76
CA GLN A 464 -27.94 12.94 10.35
C GLN A 464 -29.04 11.92 10.02
N GLY A 465 -29.42 11.05 10.97
CA GLY A 465 -30.34 9.94 10.71
C GLY A 465 -29.74 8.83 9.85
N ARG A 466 -28.41 8.74 9.81
CA ARG A 466 -27.63 7.73 9.09
C ARG A 466 -27.05 6.70 10.04
N SER A 467 -26.52 5.60 9.50
CA SER A 467 -25.92 4.53 10.28
C SER A 467 -24.61 4.03 9.64
N ILE A 468 -23.77 3.37 10.46
CA ILE A 468 -22.60 2.63 9.94
C ILE A 468 -23.08 1.33 9.28
N LYS A 469 -22.47 1.00 8.18
CA LYS A 469 -22.49 -0.31 7.55
C LYS A 469 -21.11 -0.93 7.57
N ALA A 470 -21.02 -2.19 7.98
CA ALA A 470 -19.78 -2.93 7.89
C ALA A 470 -19.41 -3.19 6.42
N ASP A 471 -18.10 -3.28 6.12
CA ASP A 471 -17.58 -3.69 4.82
C ASP A 471 -18.33 -4.95 4.31
N PRO A 472 -18.98 -4.86 3.14
CA PRO A 472 -19.75 -5.98 2.59
C PRO A 472 -18.86 -7.12 2.06
N THR A 473 -17.56 -6.86 1.85
CA THR A 473 -16.59 -7.79 1.23
C THR A 473 -15.29 -7.90 2.03
N PRO A 474 -15.33 -8.16 3.36
CA PRO A 474 -14.15 -8.10 4.21
C PRO A 474 -13.07 -9.14 3.83
N GLN A 475 -13.45 -10.21 3.10
CA GLN A 475 -12.51 -11.21 2.55
C GLN A 475 -11.62 -10.65 1.44
N ALA A 476 -12.01 -9.55 0.78
CA ALA A 476 -11.19 -8.89 -0.23
C ALA A 476 -10.00 -8.13 0.38
N GLY A 477 -10.05 -7.86 1.70
CA GLY A 477 -8.97 -7.22 2.45
C GLY A 477 -8.71 -5.78 2.04
N TYR A 478 -9.74 -5.03 1.65
CA TYR A 478 -9.61 -3.61 1.26
C TYR A 478 -9.01 -2.76 2.38
N PHE A 479 -9.22 -3.10 3.65
CA PHE A 479 -8.58 -2.44 4.79
C PHE A 479 -7.05 -2.43 4.70
N TYR A 480 -6.43 -3.35 3.97
CA TYR A 480 -4.97 -3.46 3.82
C TYR A 480 -4.48 -2.97 2.46
N ARG A 481 -5.32 -2.27 1.69
CA ARG A 481 -5.02 -1.85 0.32
C ARG A 481 -5.02 -0.34 0.14
N SER A 482 -5.14 0.45 1.20
CA SER A 482 -5.06 1.90 1.16
C SER A 482 -4.12 2.42 2.25
N ASP A 483 -3.74 3.67 2.19
CA ASP A 483 -2.63 4.31 2.89
C ASP A 483 -2.71 4.29 4.42
N HIS A 484 -3.92 4.23 4.99
CA HIS A 484 -4.12 4.17 6.45
C HIS A 484 -3.38 2.98 7.10
N ILE A 485 -3.16 1.89 6.35
CA ILE A 485 -2.49 0.70 6.88
C ILE A 485 -1.05 0.98 7.31
N SER A 486 -0.36 1.88 6.63
CA SER A 486 1.02 2.27 6.97
C SER A 486 1.10 2.90 8.36
N PHE A 487 0.13 3.72 8.72
CA PHE A 487 0.01 4.33 10.04
C PHE A 487 -0.51 3.32 11.08
N ALA A 488 -1.49 2.50 10.71
CA ALA A 488 -2.05 1.46 11.58
C ALA A 488 -0.99 0.46 12.04
N LYS A 489 -0.10 0.01 11.15
CA LYS A 489 1.07 -0.84 11.48
C LYS A 489 1.99 -0.23 12.54
N LYS A 490 2.03 1.10 12.64
CA LYS A 490 2.78 1.84 13.67
C LYS A 490 1.94 2.14 14.92
N GLY A 491 0.71 1.62 14.96
CA GLY A 491 -0.19 1.71 16.09
C GLY A 491 -1.14 2.91 16.09
N VAL A 492 -1.09 3.82 15.11
CA VAL A 492 -2.02 4.95 15.03
C VAL A 492 -3.44 4.44 14.73
N PRO A 493 -4.45 4.74 15.57
CA PRO A 493 -5.83 4.39 15.24
C PRO A 493 -6.28 5.14 14.00
N MET A 494 -6.74 4.38 12.99
CA MET A 494 -7.16 4.92 11.70
C MET A 494 -8.63 4.58 11.44
N LEU A 495 -9.33 5.51 10.80
CA LEU A 495 -10.67 5.34 10.25
C LEU A 495 -10.58 5.38 8.73
N TYR A 496 -11.11 4.38 8.08
CA TYR A 496 -11.34 4.36 6.64
C TYR A 496 -12.84 4.14 6.41
N ALA A 497 -13.54 5.19 6.02
CA ALA A 497 -14.98 5.16 5.83
C ALA A 497 -15.31 5.83 4.51
N ASP A 498 -16.08 5.10 3.71
CA ASP A 498 -16.51 5.47 2.38
C ASP A 498 -17.99 5.81 2.32
N GLY A 499 -18.45 6.29 1.16
CA GLY A 499 -19.86 6.49 0.86
C GLY A 499 -20.69 5.23 1.10
N GLY A 500 -21.98 5.43 1.39
CA GLY A 500 -22.88 4.33 1.70
C GLY A 500 -23.34 3.53 0.49
N GLU A 501 -23.94 2.39 0.72
CA GLU A 501 -24.62 1.58 -0.30
C GLU A 501 -26.14 1.80 -0.33
N ASP A 502 -26.76 2.22 0.77
CA ASP A 502 -28.22 2.43 0.83
C ASP A 502 -28.57 3.82 0.33
N LYS A 503 -28.60 3.98 -0.99
CA LYS A 503 -28.97 5.24 -1.63
C LYS A 503 -30.38 5.68 -1.20
N VAL A 504 -30.56 6.99 -1.01
CA VAL A 504 -31.89 7.58 -0.77
C VAL A 504 -32.82 7.24 -1.94
N ASP A 505 -32.30 7.36 -3.15
CA ASP A 505 -33.03 6.99 -4.37
C ASP A 505 -32.55 5.62 -4.88
N GLY A 506 -33.42 4.62 -4.78
CA GLY A 506 -33.18 3.26 -5.27
C GLY A 506 -32.61 2.26 -4.26
N GLY A 507 -32.27 2.70 -3.05
CA GLY A 507 -31.81 1.82 -1.97
C GLY A 507 -30.51 1.07 -2.24
N VAL A 508 -30.25 0.02 -1.47
CA VAL A 508 -29.01 -0.81 -1.54
C VAL A 508 -28.77 -1.38 -2.94
N ALA A 509 -29.83 -1.76 -3.66
CA ALA A 509 -29.68 -2.32 -5.01
C ALA A 509 -29.06 -1.30 -5.98
N ALA A 510 -29.47 -0.03 -5.91
CA ALA A 510 -28.95 1.03 -6.75
C ALA A 510 -27.50 1.40 -6.39
N GLY A 511 -27.16 1.42 -5.09
CA GLY A 511 -25.78 1.66 -4.64
C GLY A 511 -24.83 0.57 -5.11
N LYS A 512 -25.20 -0.70 -4.92
CA LYS A 512 -24.41 -1.83 -5.42
C LYS A 512 -24.23 -1.82 -6.94
N ALA A 513 -25.28 -1.47 -7.68
CA ALA A 513 -25.20 -1.37 -9.14
C ALA A 513 -24.23 -0.25 -9.55
N ALA A 514 -24.26 0.90 -8.88
CA ALA A 514 -23.33 2.00 -9.16
C ALA A 514 -21.87 1.62 -8.86
N ALA A 515 -21.60 0.98 -7.72
CA ALA A 515 -20.25 0.51 -7.37
C ALA A 515 -19.75 -0.56 -8.37
N ALA A 516 -20.61 -1.50 -8.76
CA ALA A 516 -20.26 -2.51 -9.76
C ALA A 516 -19.98 -1.90 -11.14
N ALA A 517 -20.76 -0.91 -11.56
CA ALA A 517 -20.55 -0.18 -12.82
C ALA A 517 -19.22 0.59 -12.81
N TYR A 518 -18.93 1.32 -11.72
CA TYR A 518 -17.64 2.00 -11.56
C TYR A 518 -16.46 1.02 -11.67
N THR A 519 -16.49 -0.07 -10.91
CA THR A 519 -15.42 -1.08 -10.93
C THR A 519 -15.24 -1.70 -12.33
N ALA A 520 -16.35 -1.98 -13.02
CA ALA A 520 -16.29 -2.62 -14.33
C ALA A 520 -15.89 -1.67 -15.47
N GLU A 521 -16.25 -0.39 -15.38
CA GLU A 521 -16.18 0.54 -16.51
C GLU A 521 -15.12 1.63 -16.34
N ARG A 522 -14.76 2.02 -15.09
CA ARG A 522 -13.93 3.19 -14.80
C ARG A 522 -12.70 2.92 -13.93
N TYR A 523 -12.81 2.09 -12.90
CA TYR A 523 -11.72 1.85 -11.95
C TYR A 523 -10.44 1.38 -12.65
N HIS A 524 -9.36 2.13 -12.47
CA HIS A 524 -8.05 1.94 -13.13
C HIS A 524 -8.14 1.95 -14.67
N LYS A 525 -9.00 2.80 -15.21
CA LYS A 525 -9.17 2.98 -16.66
C LYS A 525 -9.19 4.47 -17.02
N PRO A 526 -8.84 4.84 -18.26
CA PRO A 526 -8.94 6.22 -18.73
C PRO A 526 -10.35 6.81 -18.61
N MET A 527 -11.39 5.96 -18.53
CA MET A 527 -12.79 6.37 -18.35
C MET A 527 -13.11 6.93 -16.96
N ASP A 528 -12.17 6.93 -16.00
CA ASP A 528 -12.35 7.57 -14.69
C ASP A 528 -12.12 9.08 -14.77
N GLU A 529 -13.04 9.72 -15.49
CA GLU A 529 -13.10 11.13 -15.80
C GLU A 529 -14.10 11.87 -14.92
N TYR A 530 -13.83 13.15 -14.64
CA TYR A 530 -14.81 14.04 -14.03
C TYR A 530 -15.98 14.29 -14.97
N SER A 531 -17.21 14.37 -14.43
CA SER A 531 -18.39 14.77 -15.17
C SER A 531 -19.19 15.82 -14.42
N ASP A 532 -19.63 16.87 -15.13
CA ASP A 532 -20.51 17.90 -14.57
C ASP A 532 -21.91 17.33 -14.18
N ASP A 533 -22.25 16.11 -14.61
CA ASP A 533 -23.49 15.39 -14.26
C ASP A 533 -23.38 14.62 -12.93
N TRP A 534 -22.26 14.66 -12.23
CA TRP A 534 -22.07 13.96 -10.97
C TRP A 534 -22.98 14.53 -9.86
N ASP A 535 -23.63 13.64 -9.12
CA ASP A 535 -24.35 14.01 -7.89
C ASP A 535 -23.41 13.93 -6.67
N LEU A 536 -22.77 15.05 -6.37
CA LEU A 536 -21.84 15.19 -5.25
C LEU A 536 -22.51 15.45 -3.90
N THR A 537 -23.85 15.50 -3.81
CA THR A 537 -24.55 15.81 -2.55
C THR A 537 -24.27 14.77 -1.44
N GLY A 538 -24.15 13.50 -1.80
CA GLY A 538 -23.77 12.44 -0.86
C GLY A 538 -22.33 12.57 -0.42
N PHE A 539 -21.43 12.84 -1.35
CA PHE A 539 -20.01 13.06 -1.07
C PHE A 539 -19.79 14.27 -0.16
N GLU A 540 -20.46 15.40 -0.42
CA GLU A 540 -20.47 16.56 0.47
C GLU A 540 -20.85 16.15 1.91
N GLN A 541 -21.94 15.39 2.07
CA GLN A 541 -22.41 14.94 3.38
C GLN A 541 -21.41 14.00 4.07
N ASP A 542 -20.75 13.12 3.32
CA ASP A 542 -19.72 12.20 3.85
C ASP A 542 -18.49 12.97 4.34
N ILE A 543 -18.02 13.96 3.57
CA ILE A 543 -16.86 14.77 3.96
C ILE A 543 -17.19 15.68 5.15
N GLN A 544 -18.41 16.24 5.23
CA GLN A 544 -18.89 16.94 6.42
C GLN A 544 -18.89 16.03 7.65
N THR A 545 -19.21 14.75 7.49
CA THR A 545 -19.19 13.74 8.57
C THR A 545 -17.76 13.48 9.02
N LEU A 546 -16.82 13.22 8.11
CA LEU A 546 -15.41 12.96 8.43
C LEU A 546 -14.73 14.20 9.04
N PHE A 547 -15.07 15.40 8.56
CA PHE A 547 -14.66 16.66 9.17
C PHE A 547 -15.13 16.76 10.62
N GLN A 548 -16.42 16.47 10.92
CA GLN A 548 -16.95 16.54 12.27
C GLN A 548 -16.25 15.55 13.21
N VAL A 549 -16.03 14.32 12.78
CA VAL A 549 -15.31 13.30 13.56
C VAL A 549 -13.94 13.82 13.98
N GLY A 550 -13.14 14.27 13.02
CA GLY A 550 -11.78 14.73 13.31
C GLY A 550 -11.73 16.05 14.09
N ARG A 551 -12.64 17.00 13.79
CA ARG A 551 -12.79 18.26 14.53
C ARG A 551 -13.12 17.99 16.03
N ASP A 552 -14.05 17.09 16.30
CA ASP A 552 -14.47 16.77 17.66
C ASP A 552 -13.32 16.09 18.44
N ILE A 553 -12.51 15.26 17.79
CA ILE A 553 -11.27 14.72 18.35
C ILE A 553 -10.25 15.84 18.59
N ALA A 554 -10.07 16.75 17.63
CA ALA A 554 -9.12 17.87 17.74
C ALA A 554 -9.50 18.87 18.84
N LYS A 555 -10.77 18.92 19.23
CA LYS A 555 -11.31 19.76 20.34
C LYS A 555 -11.51 19.01 21.65
N SER A 556 -11.10 17.74 21.75
CA SER A 556 -11.24 16.94 22.97
C SER A 556 -9.88 16.56 23.54
N ALA A 557 -9.89 16.10 24.80
CA ALA A 557 -8.72 15.48 25.43
C ALA A 557 -8.66 13.95 25.21
N ASP A 558 -9.64 13.38 24.52
CA ASP A 558 -9.76 11.93 24.35
C ASP A 558 -8.68 11.40 23.39
N TRP A 559 -8.20 10.20 23.68
CA TRP A 559 -7.30 9.43 22.84
C TRP A 559 -8.01 8.16 22.40
N PRO A 560 -8.64 8.14 21.22
CA PRO A 560 -9.24 6.91 20.70
C PRO A 560 -8.24 5.78 20.63
N THR A 561 -8.68 4.55 20.91
CA THR A 561 -7.81 3.36 20.91
C THR A 561 -8.35 2.32 19.94
N TRP A 562 -7.47 1.39 19.55
CA TRP A 562 -7.90 0.15 18.92
C TRP A 562 -8.75 -0.65 19.91
N TYR A 563 -9.75 -1.37 19.43
CA TYR A 563 -10.48 -2.31 20.27
C TYR A 563 -9.58 -3.46 20.73
N ALA A 564 -9.89 -4.02 21.90
CA ALA A 564 -9.11 -5.10 22.49
C ALA A 564 -9.00 -6.31 21.55
N GLY A 565 -7.78 -6.79 21.33
CA GLY A 565 -7.51 -7.91 20.43
C GLY A 565 -7.38 -7.51 18.95
N ASN A 566 -7.40 -6.20 18.63
CA ASN A 566 -7.03 -5.75 17.30
C ASN A 566 -5.51 -5.94 17.08
N GLU A 567 -5.12 -6.35 15.89
CA GLU A 567 -3.73 -6.67 15.52
C GLU A 567 -2.73 -5.50 15.67
N PHE A 568 -3.22 -4.25 15.68
CA PHE A 568 -2.39 -3.04 15.85
C PHE A 568 -2.39 -2.49 17.29
N GLU A 569 -3.16 -3.08 18.19
CA GLU A 569 -3.26 -2.63 19.60
C GLU A 569 -1.90 -2.69 20.30
N ALA A 570 -1.14 -3.77 20.08
CA ALA A 570 0.18 -3.96 20.69
C ALA A 570 1.16 -2.87 20.24
N ALA A 571 1.21 -2.55 18.95
CA ALA A 571 2.06 -1.50 18.41
C ALA A 571 1.69 -0.11 18.99
N ARG A 572 0.39 0.16 19.24
CA ARG A 572 -0.04 1.41 19.90
C ARG A 572 0.47 1.49 21.33
N LYS A 573 0.32 0.44 22.10
CA LYS A 573 0.81 0.38 23.49
C LYS A 573 2.32 0.58 23.56
N GLU A 574 3.06 -0.07 22.67
CA GLU A 574 4.51 0.09 22.58
C GLU A 574 4.90 1.54 22.24
N SER A 575 4.27 2.15 21.22
CA SER A 575 4.54 3.52 20.78
C SER A 575 4.25 4.57 21.87
N LEU A 576 3.30 4.32 22.75
CA LEU A 576 2.95 5.17 23.89
C LEU A 576 3.79 4.88 25.15
N GLY A 577 4.80 4.01 25.08
CA GLY A 577 5.69 3.68 26.19
C GLY A 577 5.21 2.58 27.12
N GLY A 578 4.33 1.70 26.66
CA GLY A 578 3.92 0.48 27.38
C GLY A 578 3.06 0.75 28.62
N GLN A 579 2.25 1.82 28.62
CA GLN A 579 1.28 2.11 29.70
C GLN A 579 0.05 1.24 29.65
#